data_64224b4e19a432b803d393290d717ba8
#
_entry.id   64224b4e19a432b803d393290d717ba8
#
_cell.length_a   1.000
_cell.length_b   1.000
_cell.length_c   1.000
_cell.angle_alpha   90.00
_cell.angle_beta   90.00
_cell.angle_gamma   90.00
#
_symmetry.space_group_name_H-M   'P 1'
#
loop_
_entity.id
_entity.type
_entity.pdbx_description
1 polymer ?
#
loop_
_entity_poly.entity_id
_entity_poly.type
_entity_poly.pdbx_seq_one_letter_code
_entity_poly.pdbx_strand_id
1 'polypeptide(L)'
;MNTFVKKLLVLTALSFPLLPVQNTVNAQNGNYIDESIYENLPFDMPKVEQPAFPDYTVNIIDFGAKGDGIVLNTKAINDAIKAVNAKGGGKVVIPGGLWLTGPIELLSNVNLYTEMNALILFTDDFEAYPIIETSFEGLNTRRCQSPISAWNAENIAITGNGVFDGSGDSWRPVKKGKLTSSQWNSLVNSGGVVDEAGSIWYPTAGALKGAMATKDFNNPEGIETDEEWNEIRPWLRPVLLNIVKSKRVLLEGVTFKNSPSWCLHPLSCEHITIHNVKVFNPWYSQNGDALDLESCKNALIINNIFDAGDDAICIKSGKDEDGRKRGEPCQNVIVKNNTVLHGHGGFVVGSEMSGGVKNVYVTDCTFLGTDVGLRFKSTRGRGGVVEGIYIHNINMIDIPHEALLFDLFYGGKGAGEESEEELEGRMKSSIPAVTEETPAFRDIHITNVTCKGAGRAMFFNGLPEMPIRNVYVKDVVVTDAKQGIVISQAENVSIENVKIETKGTPLQVQKAIGLKVNGKTYNHSAAKALNINL
;
A
#
# COMPACT_ATOMS: atom_id res chain seq x y z
N MET A 1 2.55 62.72 -47.60
CA MET A 1 1.15 62.31 -47.52
C MET A 1 1.12 60.84 -47.22
N ASN A 2 0.86 60.49 -46.01
CA ASN A 2 0.08 59.38 -45.52
C ASN A 2 0.34 59.19 -44.03
N THR A 3 -0.70 59.48 -43.31
CA THR A 3 -0.80 59.53 -41.86
C THR A 3 -0.93 58.11 -41.31
N PHE A 4 0.00 57.69 -40.48
CA PHE A 4 -0.16 56.45 -39.68
C PHE A 4 -0.68 56.79 -38.27
N VAL A 5 -1.92 56.42 -38.03
CA VAL A 5 -2.59 56.53 -36.71
C VAL A 5 -2.04 55.46 -35.76
N LYS A 6 -1.33 55.87 -34.71
CA LYS A 6 -0.97 55.02 -33.60
C LYS A 6 -2.19 54.82 -32.68
N LYS A 7 -2.72 53.60 -32.64
CA LYS A 7 -3.65 53.16 -31.58
C LYS A 7 -2.86 52.82 -30.33
N LEU A 8 -3.08 53.62 -29.28
CA LEU A 8 -2.56 53.38 -27.94
C LEU A 8 -3.49 52.36 -27.25
N LEU A 9 -2.99 51.15 -26.99
CA LEU A 9 -3.68 50.18 -26.13
C LEU A 9 -3.36 50.55 -24.67
N VAL A 10 -4.38 50.99 -23.96
CA VAL A 10 -4.32 51.15 -22.49
C VAL A 10 -4.58 49.78 -21.86
N LEU A 11 -3.53 49.14 -21.35
CA LEU A 11 -3.67 47.99 -20.46
C LEU A 11 -4.03 48.51 -19.07
N THR A 12 -5.26 48.31 -18.63
CA THR A 12 -5.66 48.44 -17.24
C THR A 12 -5.16 47.21 -16.46
N ALA A 13 -4.12 47.41 -15.69
CA ALA A 13 -3.67 46.39 -14.71
C ALA A 13 -4.68 46.31 -13.55
N LEU A 14 -5.46 45.24 -13.52
CA LEU A 14 -6.25 44.86 -12.36
C LEU A 14 -5.27 44.32 -11.31
N SER A 15 -4.94 45.15 -10.33
CA SER A 15 -4.23 44.73 -9.13
C SER A 15 -5.20 44.00 -8.20
N PHE A 16 -5.08 42.67 -8.17
CA PHE A 16 -5.66 41.87 -7.06
C PHE A 16 -4.82 42.09 -5.82
N PRO A 17 -5.41 42.43 -4.66
CA PRO A 17 -4.68 42.45 -3.43
C PRO A 17 -4.30 41.02 -3.05
N LEU A 18 -3.01 40.70 -3.06
CA LEU A 18 -2.45 39.53 -2.39
C LEU A 18 -2.69 39.71 -0.88
N LEU A 19 -3.74 39.09 -0.37
CA LEU A 19 -3.88 38.89 1.06
C LEU A 19 -2.73 37.94 1.49
N PRO A 20 -1.90 38.32 2.44
CA PRO A 20 -0.94 37.39 2.98
C PRO A 20 -1.72 36.30 3.72
N VAL A 21 -1.66 35.07 3.22
CA VAL A 21 -2.03 33.89 4.00
C VAL A 21 -0.96 33.78 5.09
N GLN A 22 -1.26 34.37 6.24
CA GLN A 22 -0.50 34.11 7.45
C GLN A 22 -0.85 32.69 7.91
N ASN A 23 -0.13 31.70 7.42
CA ASN A 23 -0.01 30.44 8.12
C ASN A 23 0.80 30.71 9.39
N THR A 24 0.14 31.14 10.43
CA THR A 24 0.69 31.07 11.78
C THR A 24 0.73 29.59 12.15
N VAL A 25 1.85 28.96 11.92
CA VAL A 25 2.18 27.67 12.53
C VAL A 25 2.34 27.92 14.02
N ASN A 26 1.28 27.73 14.77
CA ASN A 26 1.34 27.64 16.22
C ASN A 26 2.02 26.31 16.58
N ALA A 27 3.33 26.33 16.71
CA ALA A 27 4.14 25.23 17.23
C ALA A 27 4.01 25.18 18.76
N GLN A 28 2.81 24.92 19.28
CA GLN A 28 2.63 24.55 20.69
C GLN A 28 1.35 23.71 20.83
N ASN A 29 1.56 22.44 21.22
CA ASN A 29 0.57 21.40 21.54
C ASN A 29 -0.16 20.73 20.34
N GLY A 30 0.48 19.76 19.78
CA GLY A 30 0.13 18.42 19.35
C GLY A 30 -1.30 18.03 18.95
N ASN A 31 -2.03 18.83 18.14
CA ASN A 31 -3.17 18.33 17.38
C ASN A 31 -3.07 18.85 15.95
N TYR A 32 -2.23 18.20 15.14
CA TYR A 32 -2.09 18.51 13.71
C TYR A 32 -3.24 17.95 12.85
N ILE A 33 -4.13 17.17 13.44
CA ILE A 33 -5.25 16.56 12.74
C ILE A 33 -6.50 17.39 13.05
N ASP A 34 -7.07 17.96 11.98
CA ASP A 34 -8.34 18.67 12.05
C ASP A 34 -9.45 17.70 12.50
N GLU A 35 -10.11 18.03 13.58
CA GLU A 35 -11.23 17.24 14.13
C GLU A 35 -12.35 17.02 13.11
N SER A 36 -12.49 17.87 12.10
CA SER A 36 -13.46 17.72 11.01
C SER A 36 -13.29 16.40 10.23
N ILE A 37 -12.16 15.72 10.37
CA ILE A 37 -11.94 14.41 9.75
C ILE A 37 -12.93 13.35 10.23
N TYR A 38 -13.50 13.54 11.43
CA TYR A 38 -14.48 12.63 12.03
C TYR A 38 -15.92 13.02 11.74
N GLU A 39 -16.16 14.14 11.04
CA GLU A 39 -17.51 14.63 10.75
C GLU A 39 -18.11 13.92 9.52
N ASN A 40 -19.42 13.68 9.58
CA ASN A 40 -20.18 13.10 8.47
C ASN A 40 -19.65 11.77 7.92
N LEU A 41 -18.98 10.98 8.73
CA LEU A 41 -18.55 9.65 8.35
C LEU A 41 -19.74 8.69 8.23
N PRO A 42 -19.66 7.71 7.31
CA PRO A 42 -20.74 6.75 7.10
C PRO A 42 -20.82 5.63 8.16
N PHE A 43 -19.93 5.65 9.13
CA PHE A 43 -19.88 4.72 10.26
C PHE A 43 -19.34 5.42 11.52
N ASP A 44 -19.57 4.83 12.68
CA ASP A 44 -19.01 5.32 13.94
C ASP A 44 -17.51 5.07 13.98
N MET A 45 -16.74 6.14 13.91
CA MET A 45 -15.27 6.12 13.95
C MET A 45 -14.78 6.57 15.32
N PRO A 46 -14.12 5.70 16.10
CA PRO A 46 -13.46 6.12 17.33
C PRO A 46 -12.35 7.13 17.03
N LYS A 47 -12.22 8.15 17.87
CA LYS A 47 -11.08 9.07 17.74
C LYS A 47 -9.77 8.32 17.89
N VAL A 48 -8.85 8.58 16.97
CA VAL A 48 -7.51 7.98 17.01
C VAL A 48 -6.68 8.71 18.06
N GLU A 49 -6.31 7.98 19.10
CA GLU A 49 -5.47 8.51 20.17
C GLU A 49 -4.05 8.77 19.63
N GLN A 50 -3.52 9.95 19.95
CA GLN A 50 -2.16 10.33 19.59
C GLN A 50 -1.19 9.98 20.72
N PRO A 51 0.07 9.60 20.43
CA PRO A 51 1.07 9.40 21.46
C PRO A 51 1.45 10.73 22.11
N ALA A 52 1.74 10.68 23.40
CA ALA A 52 2.24 11.83 24.16
C ALA A 52 3.56 11.45 24.83
N PHE A 53 4.50 12.38 24.87
CA PHE A 53 5.85 12.12 25.36
C PHE A 53 6.23 13.10 26.47
N PRO A 54 6.96 12.66 27.51
CA PRO A 54 7.58 13.55 28.48
C PRO A 54 8.57 14.53 27.82
N ASP A 55 8.75 15.68 28.46
CA ASP A 55 9.74 16.67 28.02
C ASP A 55 11.16 16.27 28.46
N TYR A 56 11.65 15.20 27.84
CA TYR A 56 13.03 14.70 28.00
C TYR A 56 13.62 14.42 26.63
N THR A 57 14.77 14.98 26.35
CA THR A 57 15.39 14.87 25.02
C THR A 57 16.86 14.48 25.15
N VAL A 58 17.28 13.55 24.30
CA VAL A 58 18.70 13.17 24.12
C VAL A 58 19.08 13.24 22.64
N ASN A 59 20.36 13.41 22.38
CA ASN A 59 20.94 13.36 21.04
C ASN A 59 21.78 12.11 20.88
N ILE A 60 21.68 11.41 19.74
CA ILE A 60 22.46 10.18 19.48
C ILE A 60 23.97 10.42 19.52
N ILE A 61 24.43 11.66 19.26
CA ILE A 61 25.84 12.05 19.37
C ILE A 61 26.37 11.85 20.79
N ASP A 62 25.56 12.09 21.81
CA ASP A 62 25.90 11.91 23.22
C ASP A 62 26.15 10.44 23.58
N PHE A 63 25.70 9.52 22.72
CA PHE A 63 25.91 8.08 22.80
C PHE A 63 27.04 7.57 21.87
N GLY A 64 27.80 8.51 21.28
CA GLY A 64 28.96 8.20 20.44
C GLY A 64 28.65 7.99 18.97
N ALA A 65 27.44 8.35 18.49
CA ALA A 65 27.10 8.27 17.08
C ALA A 65 27.93 9.27 16.24
N LYS A 66 28.25 8.88 15.00
CA LYS A 66 29.00 9.69 14.03
C LYS A 66 28.25 9.74 12.70
N GLY A 67 27.94 10.96 12.25
CA GLY A 67 27.20 11.21 11.01
C GLY A 67 28.09 11.29 9.77
N ASP A 68 29.02 10.37 9.62
CA ASP A 68 30.04 10.35 8.56
C ASP A 68 29.74 9.33 7.43
N GLY A 69 28.70 8.51 7.59
CA GLY A 69 28.34 7.47 6.64
C GLY A 69 29.24 6.23 6.65
N ILE A 70 30.18 6.14 7.59
CA ILE A 70 31.18 5.07 7.67
C ILE A 70 31.01 4.28 8.97
N VAL A 71 30.87 4.98 10.09
CA VAL A 71 30.73 4.35 11.41
C VAL A 71 29.33 3.79 11.57
N LEU A 72 29.27 2.50 11.96
CA LEU A 72 27.99 1.84 12.26
C LEU A 72 27.42 2.34 13.58
N ASN A 73 26.28 3.02 13.54
CA ASN A 73 25.66 3.70 14.69
C ASN A 73 24.55 2.89 15.40
N THR A 74 24.36 1.63 15.03
CA THR A 74 23.28 0.78 15.56
C THR A 74 23.24 0.78 17.09
N LYS A 75 24.40 0.60 17.72
CA LYS A 75 24.50 0.58 19.18
C LYS A 75 24.16 1.95 19.78
N ALA A 76 24.70 3.02 19.25
CA ALA A 76 24.50 4.37 19.77
C ALA A 76 23.03 4.81 19.70
N ILE A 77 22.35 4.52 18.58
CA ILE A 77 20.93 4.85 18.40
C ILE A 77 20.06 4.02 19.36
N ASN A 78 20.29 2.70 19.43
CA ASN A 78 19.50 1.84 20.33
C ASN A 78 19.77 2.13 21.81
N ASP A 79 21.00 2.51 22.18
CA ASP A 79 21.30 2.93 23.57
C ASP A 79 20.60 4.25 23.92
N ALA A 80 20.53 5.21 23.01
CA ALA A 80 19.76 6.44 23.19
C ALA A 80 18.27 6.15 23.40
N ILE A 81 17.68 5.26 22.58
CA ILE A 81 16.28 4.82 22.72
C ILE A 81 16.06 4.17 24.11
N LYS A 82 16.92 3.25 24.51
CA LYS A 82 16.85 2.60 25.82
C LYS A 82 16.96 3.59 26.99
N ALA A 83 17.84 4.57 26.87
CA ALA A 83 18.04 5.61 27.90
C ALA A 83 16.78 6.47 28.06
N VAL A 84 16.13 6.86 26.96
CA VAL A 84 14.88 7.62 26.98
C VAL A 84 13.74 6.79 27.55
N ASN A 85 13.58 5.56 27.09
CA ASN A 85 12.57 4.64 27.61
C ASN A 85 12.73 4.40 29.13
N ALA A 86 13.95 4.18 29.61
CA ALA A 86 14.25 3.98 31.03
C ALA A 86 13.93 5.21 31.92
N LYS A 87 13.88 6.40 31.33
CA LYS A 87 13.45 7.66 31.99
C LYS A 87 11.94 7.86 31.97
N GLY A 88 11.18 6.92 31.43
CA GLY A 88 9.73 7.00 31.29
C GLY A 88 9.27 7.57 29.96
N GLY A 89 10.18 7.89 29.05
CA GLY A 89 9.89 8.36 27.70
C GLY A 89 10.50 9.71 27.36
N GLY A 90 10.27 10.14 26.11
CA GLY A 90 10.78 11.41 25.58
C GLY A 90 11.19 11.33 24.12
N LYS A 91 12.15 12.15 23.73
CA LYS A 91 12.61 12.35 22.36
C LYS A 91 14.07 11.90 22.19
N VAL A 92 14.34 11.09 21.19
CA VAL A 92 15.68 10.78 20.68
C VAL A 92 15.89 11.58 19.41
N VAL A 93 16.88 12.45 19.35
CA VAL A 93 17.17 13.30 18.22
C VAL A 93 18.27 12.67 17.36
N ILE A 94 17.99 12.52 16.07
CA ILE A 94 18.97 12.22 15.02
C ILE A 94 19.19 13.53 14.27
N PRO A 95 20.34 14.21 14.45
CA PRO A 95 20.61 15.48 13.79
C PRO A 95 20.95 15.29 12.31
N GLY A 96 21.10 16.42 11.58
CA GLY A 96 21.55 16.40 10.19
C GLY A 96 22.89 15.67 10.05
N GLY A 97 23.04 14.82 9.03
CA GLY A 97 24.23 14.00 8.78
C GLY A 97 23.89 12.71 8.04
N LEU A 98 24.92 11.91 7.73
CA LEU A 98 24.79 10.60 7.12
C LEU A 98 25.04 9.51 8.18
N TRP A 99 23.99 8.83 8.60
CA TRP A 99 23.97 7.90 9.72
C TRP A 99 23.86 6.45 9.21
N LEU A 100 24.99 5.77 9.02
CA LEU A 100 25.01 4.34 8.71
C LEU A 100 24.60 3.55 9.95
N THR A 101 23.62 2.65 9.82
CA THR A 101 23.12 1.86 10.95
C THR A 101 22.64 0.47 10.50
N GLY A 102 22.56 -0.47 11.43
CA GLY A 102 21.76 -1.70 11.34
C GLY A 102 20.39 -1.48 11.98
N PRO A 103 19.70 -2.56 12.39
CA PRO A 103 18.34 -2.50 12.94
C PRO A 103 18.18 -1.57 14.14
N ILE A 104 17.13 -0.77 14.11
CA ILE A 104 16.68 0.12 15.18
C ILE A 104 15.41 -0.46 15.80
N GLU A 105 15.37 -0.60 17.12
CA GLU A 105 14.19 -1.06 17.85
C GLU A 105 13.58 0.08 18.65
N LEU A 106 12.33 0.46 18.32
CA LEU A 106 11.58 1.47 19.06
C LEU A 106 10.97 0.84 20.32
N LEU A 107 11.12 1.53 21.43
CA LEU A 107 10.54 1.17 22.72
C LEU A 107 9.40 2.11 23.10
N SER A 108 8.54 1.66 24.03
CA SER A 108 7.40 2.46 24.50
C SER A 108 7.83 3.84 24.99
N ASN A 109 6.95 4.83 24.75
CA ASN A 109 7.12 6.22 25.14
C ASN A 109 8.31 6.94 24.49
N VAL A 110 8.78 6.47 23.32
CA VAL A 110 9.90 7.09 22.60
C VAL A 110 9.43 7.70 21.28
N ASN A 111 9.77 8.97 21.08
CA ASN A 111 9.73 9.64 19.78
C ASN A 111 11.13 9.69 19.17
N LEU A 112 11.36 8.94 18.09
CA LEU A 112 12.55 9.05 17.28
C LEU A 112 12.39 10.24 16.31
N TYR A 113 13.01 11.36 16.65
CA TYR A 113 12.91 12.61 15.90
C TYR A 113 14.13 12.81 15.00
N THR A 114 13.89 13.09 13.73
CA THR A 114 14.94 13.33 12.74
C THR A 114 14.93 14.78 12.30
N GLU A 115 16.08 15.44 12.39
CA GLU A 115 16.21 16.80 11.86
C GLU A 115 16.20 16.83 10.33
N MET A 116 16.06 18.01 9.75
CA MET A 116 16.26 18.22 8.33
C MET A 116 17.68 17.81 7.93
N ASN A 117 17.83 17.18 6.77
CA ASN A 117 19.09 16.61 6.27
C ASN A 117 19.68 15.45 7.10
N ALA A 118 18.93 14.84 8.01
CA ALA A 118 19.30 13.55 8.56
C ALA A 118 19.01 12.47 7.52
N LEU A 119 20.04 11.76 7.04
CA LEU A 119 19.92 10.57 6.22
C LEU A 119 20.34 9.35 7.04
N ILE A 120 19.40 8.50 7.34
CA ILE A 120 19.58 7.24 8.04
C ILE A 120 19.70 6.14 6.97
N LEU A 121 20.90 5.63 6.77
CA LEU A 121 21.21 4.61 5.78
C LEU A 121 21.37 3.27 6.48
N PHE A 122 20.52 2.31 6.14
CA PHE A 122 20.63 0.96 6.69
C PHE A 122 21.73 0.18 5.94
N THR A 123 22.56 -0.52 6.71
CA THR A 123 23.68 -1.29 6.14
C THR A 123 23.17 -2.41 5.22
N ASP A 124 23.96 -2.72 4.20
CA ASP A 124 23.79 -3.86 3.30
C ASP A 124 24.49 -5.13 3.80
N ASP A 125 25.09 -5.08 4.98
CA ASP A 125 25.61 -6.26 5.65
C ASP A 125 24.47 -7.10 6.22
N PHE A 126 24.16 -8.21 5.58
CA PHE A 126 23.08 -9.13 5.97
C PHE A 126 23.26 -9.70 7.38
N GLU A 127 24.51 -9.85 7.87
CA GLU A 127 24.79 -10.37 9.21
C GLU A 127 24.37 -9.41 10.34
N ALA A 128 24.17 -8.12 10.01
CA ALA A 128 23.64 -7.15 10.96
C ALA A 128 22.16 -7.38 11.29
N TYR A 129 21.47 -8.23 10.54
CA TYR A 129 20.02 -8.46 10.67
C TYR A 129 19.73 -9.88 11.19
N PRO A 130 19.45 -10.05 12.49
CA PRO A 130 19.06 -11.35 13.04
C PRO A 130 17.84 -11.94 12.33
N ILE A 131 17.83 -13.26 12.14
CA ILE A 131 16.64 -13.97 11.66
C ILE A 131 15.69 -14.15 12.83
N ILE A 132 14.45 -13.69 12.70
CA ILE A 132 13.43 -13.70 13.76
C ILE A 132 12.13 -14.36 13.28
N GLU A 133 11.37 -14.89 14.20
CA GLU A 133 9.98 -15.28 13.98
C GLU A 133 9.13 -14.00 13.77
N THR A 134 8.35 -13.96 12.70
CA THR A 134 7.52 -12.80 12.34
C THR A 134 6.37 -13.20 11.43
N SER A 135 5.65 -12.24 10.89
CA SER A 135 4.67 -12.44 9.81
C SER A 135 5.08 -11.67 8.57
N PHE A 136 4.97 -12.29 7.42
CA PHE A 136 5.19 -11.65 6.13
C PHE A 136 4.18 -12.18 5.11
N GLU A 137 3.63 -11.30 4.26
CA GLU A 137 2.54 -11.64 3.34
C GLU A 137 1.37 -12.38 4.02
N GLY A 138 1.08 -12.00 5.27
CA GLY A 138 0.00 -12.56 6.07
C GLY A 138 0.23 -13.95 6.65
N LEU A 139 1.40 -14.56 6.45
CA LEU A 139 1.80 -15.88 6.96
C LEU A 139 2.85 -15.77 8.07
N ASN A 140 2.79 -16.66 9.05
CA ASN A 140 3.82 -16.81 10.06
C ASN A 140 5.06 -17.43 9.43
N THR A 141 6.22 -16.81 9.61
CA THR A 141 7.48 -17.22 8.98
C THR A 141 8.68 -16.67 9.72
N ARG A 142 9.89 -17.00 9.23
CA ARG A 142 11.16 -16.40 9.66
C ARG A 142 11.64 -15.41 8.59
N ARG A 143 12.06 -14.22 9.03
CA ARG A 143 12.65 -13.17 8.18
C ARG A 143 13.81 -12.50 8.91
N CYS A 144 14.63 -11.78 8.17
CA CYS A 144 15.55 -10.84 8.80
C CYS A 144 14.76 -9.78 9.58
N GLN A 145 15.28 -9.38 10.74
CA GLN A 145 14.70 -8.28 11.52
C GLN A 145 14.60 -7.02 10.67
N SER A 146 13.49 -6.34 10.77
CA SER A 146 13.27 -5.08 10.04
C SER A 146 14.28 -4.00 10.42
N PRO A 147 14.74 -3.19 9.47
CA PRO A 147 15.55 -2.01 9.73
C PRO A 147 15.00 -1.12 10.85
N ILE A 148 13.67 -0.97 10.91
CA ILE A 148 12.99 -0.32 12.03
C ILE A 148 11.91 -1.27 12.54
N SER A 149 11.92 -1.57 13.82
CA SER A 149 10.93 -2.45 14.45
C SER A 149 10.41 -1.93 15.77
N ALA A 150 9.19 -2.33 16.12
CA ALA A 150 8.62 -2.18 17.46
C ALA A 150 7.67 -3.34 17.74
N TRP A 151 7.70 -3.86 18.96
CA TRP A 151 6.87 -4.98 19.38
C TRP A 151 6.19 -4.69 20.71
N ASN A 152 4.85 -4.80 20.77
CA ASN A 152 4.06 -4.59 21.98
C ASN A 152 4.36 -3.23 22.65
N ALA A 153 4.68 -2.22 21.85
CA ALA A 153 5.03 -0.89 22.33
C ALA A 153 3.81 0.03 22.40
N GLU A 154 3.86 1.01 23.29
CA GLU A 154 2.84 2.03 23.41
C GLU A 154 3.46 3.42 23.35
N ASN A 155 2.73 4.40 22.78
CA ASN A 155 3.21 5.78 22.62
C ASN A 155 4.57 5.80 21.91
N ILE A 156 4.59 5.43 20.64
CA ILE A 156 5.79 5.47 19.83
C ILE A 156 5.59 6.41 18.65
N ALA A 157 6.65 7.10 18.28
CA ALA A 157 6.62 7.96 17.10
C ALA A 157 7.95 7.95 16.35
N ILE A 158 7.84 8.19 15.03
CA ILE A 158 8.94 8.62 14.17
C ILE A 158 8.50 9.94 13.55
N THR A 159 9.20 11.02 13.89
CA THR A 159 8.80 12.37 13.46
C THR A 159 9.97 13.18 12.91
N GLY A 160 9.65 14.33 12.31
CA GLY A 160 10.64 15.24 11.76
C GLY A 160 10.69 15.24 10.24
N ASN A 161 11.88 15.46 9.65
CA ASN A 161 12.01 15.63 8.20
C ASN A 161 13.17 14.80 7.60
N GLY A 162 13.67 13.82 8.33
CA GLY A 162 14.77 12.95 7.88
C GLY A 162 14.30 11.91 6.87
N VAL A 163 15.29 11.23 6.31
CA VAL A 163 15.12 10.17 5.31
C VAL A 163 15.68 8.86 5.84
N PHE A 164 14.87 7.82 5.79
CA PHE A 164 15.27 6.44 6.09
C PHE A 164 15.41 5.67 4.78
N ASP A 165 16.64 5.26 4.45
CA ASP A 165 16.97 4.49 3.24
C ASP A 165 17.26 3.03 3.62
N GLY A 166 16.42 2.12 3.13
CA GLY A 166 16.50 0.69 3.45
C GLY A 166 17.58 -0.09 2.71
N SER A 167 18.38 0.55 1.84
CA SER A 167 19.40 -0.11 0.99
C SER A 167 18.85 -1.33 0.23
N GLY A 168 17.59 -1.26 -0.18
CA GLY A 168 16.85 -2.39 -0.73
C GLY A 168 17.43 -2.98 -2.01
N ASP A 169 18.27 -2.23 -2.72
CA ASP A 169 18.94 -2.72 -3.94
C ASP A 169 19.84 -3.93 -3.65
N SER A 170 20.44 -4.01 -2.45
CA SER A 170 21.25 -5.14 -2.04
C SER A 170 20.43 -6.40 -1.73
N TRP A 171 19.12 -6.26 -1.53
CA TRP A 171 18.22 -7.33 -1.13
C TRP A 171 17.34 -7.86 -2.27
N ARG A 172 16.90 -6.97 -3.17
CA ARG A 172 15.81 -7.27 -4.10
C ARG A 172 16.27 -8.05 -5.33
N PRO A 173 15.54 -9.12 -5.71
CA PRO A 173 15.67 -9.65 -7.05
C PRO A 173 15.11 -8.66 -8.09
N VAL A 174 15.60 -8.73 -9.31
CA VAL A 174 15.16 -7.85 -10.41
C VAL A 174 14.77 -8.68 -11.62
N LYS A 175 13.53 -8.50 -12.10
CA LYS A 175 13.03 -9.14 -13.31
C LYS A 175 13.57 -8.44 -14.56
N LYS A 176 14.14 -9.20 -15.50
CA LYS A 176 14.66 -8.69 -16.78
C LYS A 176 13.64 -7.85 -17.54
N GLY A 177 12.38 -8.26 -17.55
CA GLY A 177 11.29 -7.54 -18.23
C GLY A 177 10.98 -6.15 -17.67
N LYS A 178 11.49 -5.80 -16.49
CA LYS A 178 11.37 -4.47 -15.89
C LYS A 178 12.50 -3.52 -16.30
N LEU A 179 13.51 -3.97 -17.04
CA LEU A 179 14.69 -3.18 -17.39
C LEU A 179 14.89 -3.12 -18.91
N THR A 180 15.54 -2.06 -19.37
CA THR A 180 16.09 -2.04 -20.73
C THR A 180 17.28 -3.01 -20.83
N SER A 181 17.61 -3.44 -22.05
CA SER A 181 18.74 -4.34 -22.27
C SER A 181 20.07 -3.79 -21.72
N SER A 182 20.28 -2.47 -21.81
CA SER A 182 21.49 -1.82 -21.26
C SER A 182 21.51 -1.89 -19.74
N GLN A 183 20.39 -1.58 -19.07
CA GLN A 183 20.26 -1.66 -17.61
C GLN A 183 20.45 -3.10 -17.12
N TRP A 184 19.84 -4.07 -17.79
CA TRP A 184 20.01 -5.49 -17.49
C TRP A 184 21.47 -5.94 -17.58
N ASN A 185 22.14 -5.62 -18.68
CA ASN A 185 23.54 -5.97 -18.86
C ASN A 185 24.44 -5.32 -17.79
N SER A 186 24.18 -4.05 -17.45
CA SER A 186 24.91 -3.36 -16.38
C SER A 186 24.68 -4.04 -15.03
N LEU A 187 23.45 -4.44 -14.72
CA LEU A 187 23.12 -5.12 -13.48
C LEU A 187 23.80 -6.50 -13.39
N VAL A 188 23.74 -7.32 -14.44
CA VAL A 188 24.40 -8.62 -14.47
C VAL A 188 25.91 -8.49 -14.33
N ASN A 189 26.51 -7.47 -14.95
CA ASN A 189 27.96 -7.22 -14.87
C ASN A 189 28.40 -6.66 -13.51
N SER A 190 27.49 -6.13 -12.69
CA SER A 190 27.81 -5.64 -11.35
C SER A 190 28.02 -6.75 -10.32
N GLY A 191 27.70 -8.00 -10.67
CA GLY A 191 27.76 -9.17 -9.80
C GLY A 191 26.40 -9.84 -9.63
N GLY A 192 26.23 -10.60 -8.54
CA GLY A 192 25.03 -11.38 -8.30
C GLY A 192 24.93 -12.63 -9.19
N VAL A 193 23.75 -13.22 -9.27
CA VAL A 193 23.47 -14.44 -10.05
C VAL A 193 22.15 -14.31 -10.81
N VAL A 194 22.05 -14.97 -11.96
CA VAL A 194 20.82 -15.00 -12.75
C VAL A 194 20.24 -16.40 -12.68
N ASP A 195 18.91 -16.52 -12.64
CA ASP A 195 18.22 -17.81 -12.66
C ASP A 195 18.51 -18.59 -13.95
N GLU A 196 18.20 -19.89 -13.96
CA GLU A 196 18.41 -20.76 -15.14
C GLU A 196 17.64 -20.29 -16.38
N ALA A 197 16.49 -19.65 -16.18
CA ALA A 197 15.67 -19.11 -17.27
C ALA A 197 16.23 -17.81 -17.86
N GLY A 198 17.25 -17.20 -17.24
CA GLY A 198 17.82 -15.93 -17.68
C GLY A 198 16.87 -14.74 -17.50
N SER A 199 15.92 -14.84 -16.59
CA SER A 199 14.78 -13.92 -16.45
C SER A 199 14.79 -13.09 -15.19
N ILE A 200 15.45 -13.55 -14.11
CA ILE A 200 15.53 -12.87 -12.83
C ILE A 200 16.99 -12.84 -12.35
N TRP A 201 17.46 -11.65 -12.00
CA TRP A 201 18.73 -11.45 -11.33
C TRP A 201 18.52 -11.44 -9.82
N TYR A 202 19.42 -12.06 -9.08
CA TYR A 202 19.45 -12.09 -7.62
C TYR A 202 20.76 -11.48 -7.12
N PRO A 203 20.74 -10.72 -6.03
CA PRO A 203 21.97 -10.06 -5.54
C PRO A 203 23.04 -11.04 -5.05
N THR A 204 22.64 -12.24 -4.60
CA THR A 204 23.55 -13.27 -4.11
C THR A 204 23.08 -14.68 -4.47
N ALA A 205 23.98 -15.66 -4.42
CA ALA A 205 23.63 -17.08 -4.54
C ALA A 205 22.67 -17.55 -3.42
N GLY A 206 22.80 -17.00 -2.20
CA GLY A 206 21.89 -17.28 -1.09
C GLY A 206 20.47 -16.79 -1.37
N ALA A 207 20.31 -15.62 -2.02
CA ALA A 207 19.01 -15.12 -2.45
C ALA A 207 18.36 -16.05 -3.49
N LEU A 208 19.13 -16.53 -4.49
CA LEU A 208 18.64 -17.51 -5.47
C LEU A 208 18.27 -18.84 -4.79
N LYS A 209 19.10 -19.34 -3.86
CA LYS A 209 18.80 -20.56 -3.11
C LYS A 209 17.49 -20.45 -2.35
N GLY A 210 17.26 -19.33 -1.67
CA GLY A 210 16.02 -19.07 -0.95
C GLY A 210 14.80 -18.99 -1.88
N ALA A 211 14.95 -18.35 -3.05
CA ALA A 211 13.90 -18.32 -4.06
C ALA A 211 13.52 -19.73 -4.55
N MET A 212 14.49 -20.62 -4.75
CA MET A 212 14.26 -22.01 -5.16
C MET A 212 13.58 -22.83 -4.05
N ALA A 213 13.78 -22.51 -2.77
CA ALA A 213 13.10 -23.13 -1.64
C ALA A 213 11.67 -22.62 -1.42
N THR A 214 11.25 -21.60 -2.16
CA THR A 214 9.95 -20.96 -2.02
C THR A 214 8.97 -21.51 -3.04
N LYS A 215 7.85 -22.06 -2.59
CA LYS A 215 6.78 -22.58 -3.47
C LYS A 215 5.58 -21.63 -3.53
N ASP A 216 5.29 -20.96 -2.44
CA ASP A 216 4.17 -20.04 -2.32
C ASP A 216 4.66 -18.66 -1.86
N PHE A 217 4.44 -17.65 -2.68
CA PHE A 217 4.87 -16.25 -2.47
C PHE A 217 6.36 -16.17 -2.10
N ASN A 218 6.71 -15.52 -0.97
CA ASN A 218 8.10 -15.39 -0.51
C ASN A 218 8.35 -16.20 0.79
N ASN A 219 7.54 -17.21 1.07
CA ASN A 219 7.67 -18.04 2.26
C ASN A 219 8.45 -19.34 1.95
N PRO A 220 9.71 -19.50 2.43
CA PRO A 220 10.49 -20.70 2.19
C PRO A 220 9.88 -21.91 2.90
N GLU A 221 9.95 -23.09 2.25
CA GLU A 221 9.49 -24.37 2.77
C GLU A 221 10.65 -25.37 2.83
N GLY A 222 10.55 -26.34 3.75
CA GLY A 222 11.54 -27.42 3.88
C GLY A 222 12.89 -26.98 4.42
N ILE A 223 12.95 -25.84 5.12
CA ILE A 223 14.13 -25.35 5.84
C ILE A 223 13.96 -25.75 7.31
N GLU A 224 14.86 -26.58 7.82
CA GLU A 224 14.72 -27.17 9.16
C GLU A 224 15.73 -26.63 10.16
N THR A 225 16.96 -26.36 9.74
CA THR A 225 18.06 -25.96 10.62
C THR A 225 18.37 -24.46 10.56
N ASP A 226 18.96 -23.91 11.61
CA ASP A 226 19.40 -22.51 11.64
C ASP A 226 20.50 -22.24 10.62
N GLU A 227 21.34 -23.22 10.30
CA GLU A 227 22.35 -23.15 9.26
C GLU A 227 21.70 -22.97 7.90
N GLU A 228 20.68 -23.74 7.55
CA GLU A 228 19.94 -23.61 6.29
C GLU A 228 19.23 -22.25 6.19
N TRP A 229 18.63 -21.77 7.29
CA TRP A 229 18.06 -20.41 7.33
C TRP A 229 19.13 -19.34 7.11
N ASN A 230 20.32 -19.48 7.67
CA ASN A 230 21.42 -18.55 7.46
C ASN A 230 21.93 -18.56 6.00
N GLU A 231 21.96 -19.71 5.33
CA GLU A 231 22.37 -19.79 3.93
C GLU A 231 21.44 -19.03 2.98
N ILE A 232 20.15 -18.93 3.32
CA ILE A 232 19.16 -18.18 2.52
C ILE A 232 18.88 -16.79 3.09
N ARG A 233 19.62 -16.31 4.09
CA ARG A 233 19.43 -15.01 4.75
C ARG A 233 19.18 -13.85 3.76
N PRO A 234 19.93 -13.71 2.64
CA PRO A 234 19.68 -12.64 1.68
C PRO A 234 18.31 -12.72 0.97
N TRP A 235 17.63 -13.89 0.99
CA TRP A 235 16.26 -14.04 0.50
C TRP A 235 15.22 -13.60 1.53
N LEU A 236 15.55 -13.62 2.80
CA LEU A 236 14.66 -13.27 3.90
C LEU A 236 14.52 -11.75 4.05
N ARG A 237 14.26 -11.08 2.95
CA ARG A 237 14.15 -9.62 2.83
C ARG A 237 13.22 -9.06 3.90
N PRO A 238 13.69 -8.17 4.79
CA PRO A 238 12.81 -7.56 5.78
C PRO A 238 11.91 -6.50 5.15
N VAL A 239 10.80 -6.17 5.78
CA VAL A 239 10.10 -4.90 5.55
C VAL A 239 10.90 -3.76 6.19
N LEU A 240 10.85 -2.54 5.64
CA LEU A 240 11.66 -1.43 6.17
C LEU A 240 11.24 -1.05 7.58
N LEU A 241 9.93 -0.92 7.82
CA LEU A 241 9.37 -0.60 9.13
C LEU A 241 8.29 -1.62 9.48
N ASN A 242 8.51 -2.37 10.56
CA ASN A 242 7.55 -3.34 11.09
C ASN A 242 7.17 -2.99 12.53
N ILE A 243 5.93 -2.58 12.74
CA ILE A 243 5.38 -2.26 14.06
C ILE A 243 4.29 -3.27 14.37
N VAL A 244 4.50 -4.08 15.40
CA VAL A 244 3.64 -5.23 15.70
C VAL A 244 2.99 -5.09 17.07
N LYS A 245 1.66 -5.31 17.15
CA LYS A 245 0.86 -5.31 18.39
C LYS A 245 1.12 -4.09 19.28
N SER A 246 1.23 -2.92 18.64
CA SER A 246 1.57 -1.66 19.32
C SER A 246 0.39 -0.70 19.31
N LYS A 247 0.38 0.27 20.23
CA LYS A 247 -0.71 1.23 20.41
C LYS A 247 -0.21 2.66 20.41
N ARG A 248 -1.02 3.57 19.86
CA ARG A 248 -0.71 5.00 19.74
C ARG A 248 0.61 5.21 19.01
N VAL A 249 0.54 4.95 17.70
CA VAL A 249 1.68 5.01 16.78
C VAL A 249 1.55 6.26 15.90
N LEU A 250 2.60 7.06 15.81
CA LEU A 250 2.66 8.24 14.94
C LEU A 250 3.87 8.17 14.01
N LEU A 251 3.62 8.22 12.72
CA LEU A 251 4.63 8.48 11.70
C LEU A 251 4.33 9.83 11.07
N GLU A 252 5.24 10.81 11.17
CA GLU A 252 4.95 12.17 10.72
C GLU A 252 6.14 12.87 10.07
N GLY A 253 5.94 13.40 8.87
CA GLY A 253 6.84 14.31 8.16
C GLY A 253 8.07 13.67 7.52
N VAL A 254 8.41 12.46 7.89
CA VAL A 254 9.61 11.74 7.44
C VAL A 254 9.45 11.09 6.07
N THR A 255 10.57 10.75 5.46
CA THR A 255 10.62 10.00 4.20
C THR A 255 11.19 8.61 4.43
N PHE A 256 10.50 7.59 3.92
CA PHE A 256 11.00 6.23 3.81
C PHE A 256 11.26 5.90 2.35
N LYS A 257 12.36 5.24 2.05
CA LYS A 257 12.67 4.89 0.65
C LYS A 257 13.48 3.61 0.54
N ASN A 258 13.43 3.05 -0.68
CA ASN A 258 14.31 1.97 -1.09
C ASN A 258 14.25 0.77 -0.13
N SER A 259 13.04 0.31 0.17
CA SER A 259 12.80 -0.83 1.06
C SER A 259 13.30 -2.15 0.46
N PRO A 260 13.79 -3.10 1.27
CA PRO A 260 14.10 -4.46 0.82
C PRO A 260 12.88 -5.24 0.31
N SER A 261 11.70 -5.01 0.90
CA SER A 261 10.40 -5.54 0.48
C SER A 261 9.31 -4.51 0.74
N TRP A 262 8.19 -4.82 1.40
CA TRP A 262 7.20 -3.84 1.84
C TRP A 262 7.85 -2.73 2.65
N CYS A 263 7.33 -1.52 2.56
CA CYS A 263 7.96 -0.38 3.24
C CYS A 263 7.41 -0.19 4.66
N LEU A 264 6.15 0.20 4.79
CA LEU A 264 5.51 0.43 6.07
C LEU A 264 4.54 -0.71 6.37
N HIS A 265 4.79 -1.48 7.43
CA HIS A 265 3.97 -2.62 7.83
C HIS A 265 3.58 -2.56 9.31
N PRO A 266 2.57 -1.76 9.68
CA PRO A 266 1.88 -1.90 10.95
C PRO A 266 1.04 -3.18 10.94
N LEU A 267 1.25 -4.05 11.95
CA LEU A 267 0.57 -5.34 12.09
C LEU A 267 -0.10 -5.44 13.46
N SER A 268 -1.41 -5.71 13.50
CA SER A 268 -2.20 -5.85 14.74
C SER A 268 -2.04 -4.66 15.69
N CYS A 269 -1.94 -3.44 15.13
CA CYS A 269 -1.77 -2.20 15.87
C CYS A 269 -3.10 -1.46 16.08
N GLU A 270 -3.14 -0.59 17.08
CA GLU A 270 -4.31 0.21 17.42
C GLU A 270 -3.94 1.68 17.62
N HIS A 271 -4.79 2.60 17.14
CA HIS A 271 -4.56 4.05 17.15
C HIS A 271 -3.27 4.43 16.40
N ILE A 272 -3.36 4.38 15.06
CA ILE A 272 -2.23 4.64 14.17
C ILE A 272 -2.49 5.93 13.40
N THR A 273 -1.49 6.77 13.34
CA THR A 273 -1.50 7.96 12.48
C THR A 273 -0.28 7.97 11.58
N ILE A 274 -0.50 7.99 10.26
CA ILE A 274 0.51 8.18 9.23
C ILE A 274 0.16 9.49 8.52
N HIS A 275 0.93 10.54 8.81
CA HIS A 275 0.62 11.91 8.39
C HIS A 275 1.82 12.59 7.75
N ASN A 276 1.60 13.19 6.57
CA ASN A 276 2.64 13.92 5.83
C ASN A 276 3.94 13.10 5.61
N VAL A 277 3.80 11.79 5.48
CA VAL A 277 4.90 10.85 5.21
C VAL A 277 5.08 10.70 3.70
N LYS A 278 6.31 10.47 3.28
CA LYS A 278 6.64 10.15 1.90
C LYS A 278 7.26 8.77 1.84
N VAL A 279 6.80 7.96 0.90
CA VAL A 279 7.41 6.65 0.61
C VAL A 279 7.83 6.62 -0.85
N PHE A 280 9.08 6.25 -1.11
CA PHE A 280 9.63 6.12 -2.45
C PHE A 280 10.34 4.78 -2.63
N ASN A 281 9.67 3.84 -3.26
CA ASN A 281 10.27 2.59 -3.72
C ASN A 281 10.45 2.63 -5.25
N PRO A 282 11.53 2.06 -5.79
CA PRO A 282 11.69 1.99 -7.24
C PRO A 282 10.53 1.25 -7.90
N TRP A 283 10.06 1.73 -9.05
CA TRP A 283 8.94 1.13 -9.80
C TRP A 283 9.14 -0.35 -10.17
N TYR A 284 10.38 -0.80 -10.24
CA TYR A 284 10.75 -2.19 -10.55
C TYR A 284 10.91 -3.07 -9.30
N SER A 285 10.74 -2.52 -8.11
CA SER A 285 10.93 -3.26 -6.86
C SER A 285 9.83 -4.30 -6.65
N GLN A 286 10.22 -5.57 -6.58
CA GLN A 286 9.29 -6.65 -6.26
C GLN A 286 8.87 -6.60 -4.80
N ASN A 287 7.56 -6.71 -4.54
CA ASN A 287 6.99 -6.52 -3.21
C ASN A 287 7.41 -5.17 -2.61
N GLY A 288 7.51 -4.16 -3.47
CA GLY A 288 7.87 -2.80 -3.08
C GLY A 288 6.65 -1.98 -2.69
N ASP A 289 5.72 -2.57 -1.96
CA ASP A 289 4.51 -1.93 -1.44
C ASP A 289 4.90 -0.74 -0.56
N ALA A 290 4.12 0.35 -0.61
CA ALA A 290 4.45 1.52 0.20
C ALA A 290 3.88 1.41 1.62
N LEU A 291 2.63 0.96 1.77
CA LEU A 291 1.98 0.77 3.06
C LEU A 291 1.09 -0.48 3.03
N ASP A 292 1.35 -1.40 3.94
CA ASP A 292 0.52 -2.56 4.25
C ASP A 292 -0.03 -2.43 5.66
N LEU A 293 -1.26 -1.93 5.77
CA LEU A 293 -1.95 -1.82 7.05
C LEU A 293 -2.66 -3.14 7.34
N GLU A 294 -2.05 -4.00 8.16
CA GLU A 294 -2.52 -5.36 8.38
C GLU A 294 -3.14 -5.57 9.76
N SER A 295 -4.39 -6.03 9.81
CA SER A 295 -5.12 -6.35 11.06
C SER A 295 -5.13 -5.20 12.07
N CYS A 296 -5.10 -3.96 11.60
CA CYS A 296 -5.02 -2.75 12.43
C CYS A 296 -6.39 -2.15 12.72
N LYS A 297 -6.49 -1.39 13.80
CA LYS A 297 -7.74 -0.73 14.22
C LYS A 297 -7.51 0.75 14.50
N ASN A 298 -8.50 1.57 14.12
CA ASN A 298 -8.51 3.01 14.40
C ASN A 298 -7.28 3.69 13.79
N ALA A 299 -7.25 3.81 12.46
CA ALA A 299 -6.10 4.35 11.73
C ALA A 299 -6.45 5.58 10.90
N LEU A 300 -5.53 6.53 10.84
CA LEU A 300 -5.55 7.71 9.99
C LEU A 300 -4.35 7.70 9.05
N ILE A 301 -4.59 7.75 7.74
CA ILE A 301 -3.58 7.79 6.68
C ILE A 301 -3.83 9.04 5.86
N ILE A 302 -3.11 10.12 6.18
CA ILE A 302 -3.51 11.47 5.76
C ILE A 302 -2.34 12.26 5.18
N ASN A 303 -2.60 12.95 4.06
CA ASN A 303 -1.67 13.90 3.46
C ASN A 303 -0.32 13.28 3.04
N ASN A 304 -0.29 12.01 2.66
CA ASN A 304 0.92 11.29 2.32
C ASN A 304 1.18 11.27 0.81
N ILE A 305 2.43 11.00 0.44
CA ILE A 305 2.85 10.77 -0.95
C ILE A 305 3.46 9.37 -1.01
N PHE A 306 2.93 8.53 -1.89
CA PHE A 306 3.40 7.17 -2.10
C PHE A 306 3.86 6.97 -3.55
N ASP A 307 5.04 6.39 -3.71
CA ASP A 307 5.59 5.92 -4.99
C ASP A 307 6.08 4.49 -4.76
N ALA A 308 5.37 3.52 -5.30
CA ALA A 308 5.54 2.11 -4.98
C ALA A 308 5.91 1.29 -6.22
N GLY A 309 6.63 0.20 -6.00
CA GLY A 309 6.91 -0.79 -7.04
C GLY A 309 5.88 -1.93 -7.07
N ASP A 310 5.00 -2.00 -6.06
CA ASP A 310 3.86 -2.89 -5.93
C ASP A 310 2.65 -2.08 -5.42
N ASP A 311 1.81 -2.57 -4.53
CA ASP A 311 0.63 -1.84 -4.05
C ASP A 311 1.01 -0.58 -3.24
N ALA A 312 0.27 0.52 -3.40
CA ALA A 312 0.63 1.78 -2.72
C ALA A 312 0.01 1.88 -1.32
N ILE A 313 -1.32 1.91 -1.21
CA ILE A 313 -2.04 1.92 0.07
C ILE A 313 -2.82 0.62 0.15
N CYS A 314 -2.32 -0.35 0.89
CA CYS A 314 -2.91 -1.69 0.95
C CYS A 314 -3.47 -2.01 2.35
N ILE A 315 -4.73 -2.45 2.39
CA ILE A 315 -5.42 -2.88 3.60
C ILE A 315 -5.45 -4.41 3.61
N LYS A 316 -4.86 -5.00 4.65
CA LYS A 316 -4.69 -6.46 4.79
C LYS A 316 -5.17 -6.95 6.17
N SER A 317 -5.36 -8.27 6.30
CA SER A 317 -5.74 -8.91 7.58
C SER A 317 -5.35 -10.39 7.64
N GLY A 318 -4.17 -10.71 7.16
CA GLY A 318 -3.63 -12.06 7.15
C GLY A 318 -4.07 -12.92 5.97
N LYS A 319 -3.35 -14.01 5.76
CA LYS A 319 -3.50 -14.93 4.64
C LYS A 319 -3.98 -16.30 5.10
N ASP A 320 -4.93 -16.87 4.38
CA ASP A 320 -5.39 -18.24 4.48
C ASP A 320 -5.73 -18.66 5.95
N GLU A 321 -5.32 -19.83 6.36
CA GLU A 321 -5.59 -20.36 7.70
C GLU A 321 -4.96 -19.49 8.81
N ASP A 322 -3.74 -18.98 8.63
CA ASP A 322 -3.07 -18.12 9.61
C ASP A 322 -3.87 -16.84 9.86
N GLY A 323 -4.34 -16.21 8.78
CA GLY A 323 -5.18 -15.01 8.87
C GLY A 323 -6.54 -15.29 9.50
N ARG A 324 -7.20 -16.40 9.13
CA ARG A 324 -8.49 -16.80 9.74
C ARG A 324 -8.33 -17.13 11.21
N LYS A 325 -7.27 -17.85 11.61
CA LYS A 325 -6.97 -18.16 13.02
C LYS A 325 -6.64 -16.91 13.84
N ARG A 326 -5.90 -15.97 13.27
CA ARG A 326 -5.66 -14.66 13.90
C ARG A 326 -7.00 -13.95 14.16
N GLY A 327 -7.93 -13.97 13.20
CA GLY A 327 -9.29 -13.47 13.36
C GLY A 327 -9.37 -11.96 13.65
N GLU A 328 -8.35 -11.19 13.31
CA GLU A 328 -8.24 -9.76 13.54
C GLU A 328 -8.51 -8.99 12.25
N PRO A 329 -9.69 -8.37 12.09
CA PRO A 329 -9.96 -7.55 10.91
C PRO A 329 -9.15 -6.26 10.92
N CYS A 330 -8.84 -5.73 9.73
CA CYS A 330 -8.43 -4.34 9.61
C CYS A 330 -9.70 -3.47 9.58
N GLN A 331 -9.84 -2.52 10.51
CA GLN A 331 -11.11 -1.79 10.67
C GLN A 331 -10.97 -0.37 11.20
N ASN A 332 -11.99 0.47 10.92
CA ASN A 332 -12.06 1.86 11.34
C ASN A 332 -10.85 2.64 10.81
N VAL A 333 -10.76 2.77 9.50
CA VAL A 333 -9.63 3.39 8.80
C VAL A 333 -10.11 4.57 7.98
N ILE A 334 -9.45 5.72 8.12
CA ILE A 334 -9.64 6.89 7.25
C ILE A 334 -8.37 7.09 6.41
N VAL A 335 -8.55 7.09 5.09
CA VAL A 335 -7.52 7.38 4.09
C VAL A 335 -7.92 8.66 3.38
N LYS A 336 -7.21 9.76 3.63
CA LYS A 336 -7.63 11.07 3.12
C LYS A 336 -6.47 11.88 2.57
N ASN A 337 -6.70 12.56 1.42
CA ASN A 337 -5.77 13.51 0.82
C ASN A 337 -4.38 12.92 0.56
N ASN A 338 -4.33 11.68 0.05
CA ASN A 338 -3.09 11.03 -0.33
C ASN A 338 -2.87 11.10 -1.84
N THR A 339 -1.62 11.24 -2.24
CA THR A 339 -1.20 11.17 -3.64
C THR A 339 -0.39 9.90 -3.86
N VAL A 340 -0.76 9.11 -4.85
CA VAL A 340 -0.01 7.94 -5.31
C VAL A 340 0.56 8.24 -6.69
N LEU A 341 1.88 8.12 -6.84
CA LEU A 341 2.57 8.41 -8.10
C LEU A 341 2.66 7.17 -8.98
N HIS A 342 3.04 6.01 -8.43
CA HIS A 342 3.05 4.70 -9.08
C HIS A 342 2.65 3.60 -8.09
N GLY A 343 2.31 2.43 -8.60
CA GLY A 343 2.00 1.23 -7.83
C GLY A 343 1.14 0.25 -8.63
N HIS A 344 1.10 -1.00 -8.23
CA HIS A 344 0.18 -1.98 -8.82
C HIS A 344 -1.30 -1.67 -8.48
N GLY A 345 -1.54 -0.90 -7.42
CA GLY A 345 -2.85 -0.36 -7.09
C GLY A 345 -2.74 0.92 -6.28
N GLY A 346 -3.61 1.91 -6.53
CA GLY A 346 -3.63 3.16 -5.78
C GLY A 346 -4.14 2.97 -4.35
N PHE A 347 -5.37 2.48 -4.22
CA PHE A 347 -5.94 1.97 -2.98
C PHE A 347 -6.33 0.50 -3.18
N VAL A 348 -5.87 -0.37 -2.29
CA VAL A 348 -5.97 -1.82 -2.44
C VAL A 348 -6.56 -2.45 -1.18
N VAL A 349 -7.41 -3.44 -1.36
CA VAL A 349 -7.84 -4.36 -0.31
C VAL A 349 -7.45 -5.78 -0.71
N GLY A 350 -6.62 -6.42 0.11
CA GLY A 350 -6.17 -7.80 -0.12
C GLY A 350 -4.85 -7.91 -0.94
N SER A 351 -4.54 -9.13 -1.46
CA SER A 351 -5.30 -10.38 -1.39
C SER A 351 -5.38 -10.99 0.01
N GLU A 352 -4.45 -10.68 0.91
CA GLU A 352 -4.36 -11.16 2.29
C GLU A 352 -5.42 -10.44 3.14
N MET A 353 -6.69 -10.91 3.10
CA MET A 353 -7.82 -10.30 3.80
C MET A 353 -8.61 -11.31 4.64
N SER A 354 -7.94 -12.39 5.08
CA SER A 354 -8.58 -13.56 5.71
C SER A 354 -9.22 -13.24 7.06
N GLY A 355 -8.73 -12.24 7.80
CA GLY A 355 -9.33 -11.74 9.04
C GLY A 355 -10.50 -10.77 8.81
N GLY A 356 -10.76 -10.37 7.55
CA GLY A 356 -11.79 -9.39 7.19
C GLY A 356 -11.30 -7.94 7.17
N VAL A 357 -12.07 -7.10 6.45
CA VAL A 357 -11.85 -5.64 6.38
C VAL A 357 -13.20 -4.94 6.49
N LYS A 358 -13.32 -3.94 7.39
CA LYS A 358 -14.58 -3.22 7.55
C LYS A 358 -14.40 -1.78 8.01
N ASN A 359 -15.40 -0.94 7.72
CA ASN A 359 -15.42 0.47 8.12
C ASN A 359 -14.16 1.20 7.62
N VAL A 360 -14.00 1.29 6.31
CA VAL A 360 -12.91 2.04 5.69
C VAL A 360 -13.49 3.20 4.87
N TYR A 361 -13.01 4.40 5.13
CA TYR A 361 -13.38 5.61 4.40
C TYR A 361 -12.18 6.18 3.65
N VAL A 362 -12.28 6.23 2.33
CA VAL A 362 -11.22 6.73 1.44
C VAL A 362 -11.74 7.98 0.73
N THR A 363 -11.06 9.10 0.87
CA THR A 363 -11.53 10.35 0.24
C THR A 363 -10.40 11.28 -0.19
N ASP A 364 -10.70 12.13 -1.17
CA ASP A 364 -9.82 13.20 -1.63
C ASP A 364 -8.42 12.71 -2.07
N CYS A 365 -8.33 11.52 -2.68
CA CYS A 365 -7.07 10.94 -3.11
C CYS A 365 -6.86 11.07 -4.62
N THR A 366 -5.60 11.11 -5.03
CA THR A 366 -5.19 11.22 -6.44
C THR A 366 -4.21 10.10 -6.78
N PHE A 367 -4.48 9.35 -7.86
CA PHE A 367 -3.64 8.27 -8.35
C PHE A 367 -3.15 8.60 -9.76
N LEU A 368 -1.83 8.60 -9.94
CA LEU A 368 -1.15 9.03 -11.17
C LEU A 368 -0.29 7.89 -11.72
N GLY A 369 -0.81 7.13 -12.70
CA GLY A 369 -0.05 6.05 -13.34
C GLY A 369 0.05 4.75 -12.52
N THR A 370 -0.88 4.50 -11.60
CA THR A 370 -0.98 3.18 -10.96
C THR A 370 -1.56 2.17 -11.93
N ASP A 371 -1.11 0.92 -11.88
CA ASP A 371 -1.62 -0.12 -12.81
C ASP A 371 -3.14 -0.28 -12.68
N VAL A 372 -3.67 -0.28 -11.46
CA VAL A 372 -5.09 -0.29 -11.12
C VAL A 372 -5.39 0.87 -10.18
N GLY A 373 -6.54 1.50 -10.34
CA GLY A 373 -6.93 2.62 -9.46
C GLY A 373 -7.41 2.14 -8.10
N LEU A 374 -8.66 1.68 -8.01
CA LEU A 374 -9.28 1.07 -6.84
C LEU A 374 -9.30 -0.45 -7.03
N ARG A 375 -8.61 -1.18 -6.15
CA ARG A 375 -8.32 -2.60 -6.36
C ARG A 375 -8.79 -3.44 -5.17
N PHE A 376 -9.79 -4.30 -5.40
CA PHE A 376 -10.25 -5.30 -4.46
C PHE A 376 -9.90 -6.67 -5.01
N LYS A 377 -8.99 -7.39 -4.34
CA LYS A 377 -8.48 -8.68 -4.83
C LYS A 377 -8.49 -9.74 -3.74
N SER A 378 -8.95 -10.93 -4.08
CA SER A 378 -8.89 -12.11 -3.22
C SER A 378 -9.03 -13.39 -4.06
N THR A 379 -8.95 -14.53 -3.42
CA THR A 379 -9.11 -15.83 -4.07
C THR A 379 -9.66 -16.85 -3.07
N ARG A 380 -10.20 -17.97 -3.59
CA ARG A 380 -10.54 -19.13 -2.75
C ARG A 380 -9.35 -19.54 -1.89
N GLY A 381 -9.59 -20.05 -0.70
CA GLY A 381 -8.58 -20.33 0.32
C GLY A 381 -8.37 -19.20 1.31
N ARG A 382 -8.56 -17.93 0.88
CA ARG A 382 -8.42 -16.77 1.78
C ARG A 382 -9.51 -16.72 2.84
N GLY A 383 -10.79 -16.91 2.41
CA GLY A 383 -11.90 -16.57 3.29
C GLY A 383 -11.97 -15.08 3.59
N GLY A 384 -12.62 -14.72 4.71
CA GLY A 384 -12.77 -13.34 5.14
C GLY A 384 -13.85 -12.55 4.38
N VAL A 385 -14.26 -11.44 4.96
CA VAL A 385 -15.29 -10.55 4.41
C VAL A 385 -14.77 -9.13 4.35
N VAL A 386 -14.92 -8.50 3.19
CA VAL A 386 -14.69 -7.07 2.99
C VAL A 386 -16.04 -6.38 2.88
N GLU A 387 -16.35 -5.49 3.83
CA GLU A 387 -17.65 -4.80 3.91
C GLU A 387 -17.55 -3.41 4.54
N GLY A 388 -18.54 -2.55 4.29
CA GLY A 388 -18.55 -1.21 4.86
C GLY A 388 -17.40 -0.35 4.35
N ILE A 389 -17.14 -0.40 3.03
CA ILE A 389 -16.09 0.39 2.39
C ILE A 389 -16.74 1.58 1.67
N TYR A 390 -16.27 2.76 1.97
CA TYR A 390 -16.81 4.00 1.43
C TYR A 390 -15.71 4.81 0.77
N ILE A 391 -15.83 5.05 -0.52
CA ILE A 391 -14.83 5.74 -1.33
C ILE A 391 -15.48 6.95 -2.00
N HIS A 392 -14.85 8.11 -1.85
CA HIS A 392 -15.39 9.37 -2.35
C HIS A 392 -14.27 10.30 -2.85
N ASN A 393 -14.56 11.14 -3.87
CA ASN A 393 -13.63 12.14 -4.41
C ASN A 393 -12.26 11.57 -4.82
N ILE A 394 -12.24 10.65 -5.77
CA ILE A 394 -10.99 10.06 -6.26
C ILE A 394 -10.70 10.57 -7.68
N ASN A 395 -9.50 11.03 -7.91
CA ASN A 395 -9.00 11.44 -9.21
C ASN A 395 -7.92 10.49 -9.71
N MET A 396 -8.00 10.05 -10.95
CA MET A 396 -7.06 9.11 -11.55
C MET A 396 -6.63 9.57 -12.94
N ILE A 397 -5.36 9.34 -13.26
CA ILE A 397 -4.80 9.61 -14.59
C ILE A 397 -3.90 8.46 -14.99
N ASP A 398 -4.03 8.01 -16.25
CA ASP A 398 -3.16 6.98 -16.86
C ASP A 398 -3.12 5.67 -16.09
N ILE A 399 -4.28 5.02 -15.97
CA ILE A 399 -4.46 3.72 -15.32
C ILE A 399 -4.40 2.61 -16.40
N PRO A 400 -3.27 1.94 -16.62
CA PRO A 400 -3.10 1.00 -17.74
C PRO A 400 -4.03 -0.22 -17.68
N HIS A 401 -4.50 -0.61 -16.52
CA HIS A 401 -5.48 -1.68 -16.33
C HIS A 401 -6.85 -1.12 -15.94
N GLU A 402 -7.42 -1.47 -14.81
CA GLU A 402 -8.77 -1.09 -14.40
C GLU A 402 -8.80 0.17 -13.54
N ALA A 403 -9.71 1.11 -13.83
CA ALA A 403 -9.98 2.19 -12.88
C ALA A 403 -10.61 1.64 -11.58
N LEU A 404 -11.57 0.68 -11.68
CA LEU A 404 -12.18 -0.02 -10.57
C LEU A 404 -12.12 -1.54 -10.81
N LEU A 405 -11.50 -2.27 -9.91
CA LEU A 405 -11.34 -3.73 -9.98
C LEU A 405 -11.89 -4.42 -8.72
N PHE A 406 -12.76 -5.40 -8.93
CA PHE A 406 -13.20 -6.36 -7.93
C PHE A 406 -12.93 -7.77 -8.46
N ASP A 407 -11.92 -8.46 -7.94
CA ASP A 407 -11.51 -9.77 -8.43
C ASP A 407 -11.37 -10.80 -7.30
N LEU A 408 -12.20 -11.85 -7.37
CA LEU A 408 -12.17 -13.00 -6.45
C LEU A 408 -11.46 -14.24 -7.04
N PHE A 409 -10.73 -14.06 -8.15
CA PHE A 409 -9.91 -15.09 -8.80
C PHE A 409 -8.41 -14.72 -8.81
N TYR A 410 -7.99 -13.86 -7.90
CA TYR A 410 -6.60 -13.37 -7.86
C TYR A 410 -5.59 -14.52 -7.74
N GLY A 411 -4.50 -14.46 -8.52
CA GLY A 411 -3.50 -15.54 -8.59
C GLY A 411 -3.81 -16.65 -9.60
N GLY A 412 -5.04 -16.66 -10.15
CA GLY A 412 -5.36 -17.37 -11.39
C GLY A 412 -5.13 -16.48 -12.61
N LYS A 413 -5.31 -17.00 -13.81
CA LYS A 413 -5.42 -16.16 -15.01
C LYS A 413 -6.66 -15.27 -14.86
N GLY A 414 -6.49 -13.97 -15.06
CA GLY A 414 -7.60 -13.02 -14.99
C GLY A 414 -8.68 -13.35 -16.02
N ALA A 415 -9.94 -13.03 -15.71
CA ALA A 415 -11.02 -13.16 -16.69
C ALA A 415 -10.71 -12.21 -17.88
N GLY A 416 -10.35 -12.78 -19.01
CA GLY A 416 -9.88 -12.10 -20.21
C GLY A 416 -8.48 -12.52 -20.64
N GLU A 417 -7.72 -13.19 -19.79
CA GLU A 417 -6.46 -13.88 -20.11
C GLU A 417 -6.67 -15.39 -20.26
N GLU A 418 -7.85 -15.89 -19.89
CA GLU A 418 -8.25 -17.28 -20.11
C GLU A 418 -8.65 -17.49 -21.58
N SER A 419 -8.20 -18.58 -22.18
CA SER A 419 -8.73 -19.04 -23.46
C SER A 419 -10.22 -19.42 -23.32
N GLU A 420 -10.96 -19.44 -24.43
CA GLU A 420 -12.36 -19.88 -24.42
C GLU A 420 -12.50 -21.31 -23.85
N GLU A 421 -11.53 -22.19 -24.05
CA GLU A 421 -11.51 -23.56 -23.52
C GLU A 421 -11.28 -23.60 -22.00
N GLU A 422 -10.41 -22.75 -21.46
CA GLU A 422 -10.18 -22.62 -20.02
C GLU A 422 -11.41 -22.04 -19.32
N LEU A 423 -12.04 -21.04 -19.93
CA LEU A 423 -13.29 -20.44 -19.46
C LEU A 423 -14.42 -21.49 -19.46
N GLU A 424 -14.59 -22.26 -20.54
CA GLU A 424 -15.56 -23.36 -20.61
C GLU A 424 -15.25 -24.49 -19.62
N GLY A 425 -13.99 -24.85 -19.42
CA GLY A 425 -13.57 -25.85 -18.44
C GLY A 425 -13.91 -25.41 -17.01
N ARG A 426 -13.65 -24.16 -16.66
CA ARG A 426 -14.05 -23.56 -15.39
C ARG A 426 -15.57 -23.52 -15.20
N MET A 427 -16.31 -23.27 -16.25
CA MET A 427 -17.79 -23.24 -16.23
C MET A 427 -18.43 -24.62 -16.14
N LYS A 428 -17.74 -25.69 -16.54
CA LYS A 428 -18.18 -27.09 -16.45
C LYS A 428 -17.81 -27.74 -15.12
N SER A 429 -16.88 -27.17 -14.34
CA SER A 429 -16.56 -27.64 -13.00
C SER A 429 -17.76 -27.42 -12.06
N SER A 430 -18.00 -28.35 -11.15
CA SER A 430 -19.03 -28.19 -10.11
C SER A 430 -18.72 -26.93 -9.28
N ILE A 431 -19.74 -26.09 -9.07
CA ILE A 431 -19.60 -24.92 -8.19
C ILE A 431 -19.27 -25.42 -6.78
N PRO A 432 -18.13 -24.99 -6.18
CA PRO A 432 -17.76 -25.40 -4.84
C PRO A 432 -18.79 -24.98 -3.81
N ALA A 433 -18.88 -25.70 -2.69
CA ALA A 433 -19.65 -25.25 -1.54
C ALA A 433 -19.00 -24.02 -0.91
N VAL A 434 -19.81 -23.12 -0.36
CA VAL A 434 -19.32 -22.01 0.46
C VAL A 434 -18.76 -22.55 1.77
N THR A 435 -17.54 -22.18 2.09
CA THR A 435 -16.84 -22.57 3.32
C THR A 435 -16.21 -21.34 3.99
N GLU A 436 -15.52 -21.51 5.10
CA GLU A 436 -14.73 -20.46 5.74
C GLU A 436 -13.57 -19.93 4.86
N GLU A 437 -13.20 -20.69 3.83
CA GLU A 437 -12.17 -20.34 2.85
C GLU A 437 -12.71 -19.51 1.68
N THR A 438 -14.02 -19.29 1.61
CA THR A 438 -14.66 -18.54 0.53
C THR A 438 -14.66 -17.05 0.86
N PRO A 439 -13.91 -16.21 0.12
CA PRO A 439 -13.87 -14.77 0.37
C PRO A 439 -15.15 -14.07 -0.13
N ALA A 440 -15.50 -12.95 0.50
CA ALA A 440 -16.66 -12.17 0.12
C ALA A 440 -16.36 -10.66 0.05
N PHE A 441 -16.86 -10.00 -1.03
CA PHE A 441 -16.91 -8.55 -1.16
C PHE A 441 -18.37 -8.09 -1.17
N ARG A 442 -18.74 -7.22 -0.23
CA ARG A 442 -20.10 -6.68 -0.12
C ARG A 442 -20.15 -5.32 0.55
N ASP A 443 -21.28 -4.63 0.38
CA ASP A 443 -21.56 -3.34 1.04
C ASP A 443 -20.45 -2.30 0.81
N ILE A 444 -20.18 -2.03 -0.49
CA ILE A 444 -19.13 -1.12 -0.94
C ILE A 444 -19.76 0.04 -1.69
N HIS A 445 -19.42 1.26 -1.30
CA HIS A 445 -19.94 2.51 -1.84
C HIS A 445 -18.83 3.33 -2.47
N ILE A 446 -18.95 3.66 -3.75
CA ILE A 446 -17.96 4.44 -4.52
C ILE A 446 -18.69 5.60 -5.18
N THR A 447 -18.28 6.83 -4.86
CA THR A 447 -18.93 8.02 -5.39
C THR A 447 -17.93 9.08 -5.82
N ASN A 448 -18.28 9.87 -6.82
CA ASN A 448 -17.49 10.99 -7.31
C ASN A 448 -16.06 10.59 -7.67
N VAL A 449 -15.92 9.75 -8.69
CA VAL A 449 -14.64 9.26 -9.18
C VAL A 449 -14.43 9.75 -10.62
N THR A 450 -13.26 10.32 -10.89
CA THR A 450 -12.84 10.69 -12.23
C THR A 450 -11.59 9.91 -12.63
N CYS A 451 -11.57 9.40 -13.86
CA CYS A 451 -10.41 8.73 -14.42
C CYS A 451 -10.21 9.16 -15.87
N LYS A 452 -9.02 9.64 -16.21
CA LYS A 452 -8.60 9.93 -17.56
C LYS A 452 -7.56 8.92 -18.02
N GLY A 453 -7.92 8.09 -19.00
CA GLY A 453 -7.06 7.02 -19.52
C GLY A 453 -7.13 5.77 -18.64
N ALA A 454 -7.86 4.75 -19.12
CA ALA A 454 -7.93 3.45 -18.46
C ALA A 454 -7.86 2.31 -19.48
N GLY A 455 -7.25 1.18 -19.09
CA GLY A 455 -7.36 -0.06 -19.85
C GLY A 455 -8.81 -0.54 -19.90
N ARG A 456 -9.45 -0.59 -18.75
CA ARG A 456 -10.87 -0.89 -18.55
C ARG A 456 -11.48 0.04 -17.50
N ALA A 457 -12.71 0.47 -17.74
CA ALA A 457 -13.37 1.35 -16.79
C ALA A 457 -13.67 0.65 -15.46
N MET A 458 -14.35 -0.51 -15.50
CA MET A 458 -14.69 -1.28 -14.30
C MET A 458 -14.69 -2.77 -14.59
N PHE A 459 -14.24 -3.56 -13.63
CA PHE A 459 -14.29 -5.02 -13.71
C PHE A 459 -14.77 -5.65 -12.40
N PHE A 460 -15.85 -6.40 -12.48
CA PHE A 460 -16.43 -7.18 -11.40
C PHE A 460 -16.31 -8.67 -11.76
N ASN A 461 -15.52 -9.41 -11.00
CA ASN A 461 -15.23 -10.83 -11.23
C ASN A 461 -15.49 -11.63 -9.94
N GLY A 462 -16.75 -11.85 -9.63
CA GLY A 462 -17.17 -12.60 -8.45
C GLY A 462 -17.05 -14.12 -8.61
N LEU A 463 -17.13 -14.84 -7.49
CA LEU A 463 -17.22 -16.30 -7.50
C LEU A 463 -18.67 -16.76 -7.80
N PRO A 464 -18.86 -17.89 -8.50
CA PRO A 464 -20.19 -18.44 -8.73
C PRO A 464 -20.94 -18.75 -7.44
N GLU A 465 -20.24 -19.26 -6.41
CA GLU A 465 -20.76 -19.57 -5.08
C GLU A 465 -20.84 -18.35 -4.16
N MET A 466 -20.07 -17.30 -4.45
CA MET A 466 -20.01 -16.07 -3.66
C MET A 466 -19.91 -14.86 -4.60
N PRO A 467 -21.03 -14.44 -5.20
CA PRO A 467 -21.04 -13.25 -6.04
C PRO A 467 -20.65 -11.99 -5.26
N ILE A 468 -20.09 -11.01 -5.96
CA ILE A 468 -19.90 -9.65 -5.42
C ILE A 468 -21.29 -9.03 -5.18
N ARG A 469 -21.54 -8.51 -3.97
CA ARG A 469 -22.88 -8.09 -3.56
C ARG A 469 -22.93 -6.67 -3.03
N ASN A 470 -24.09 -6.01 -3.27
CA ASN A 470 -24.40 -4.70 -2.66
C ASN A 470 -23.29 -3.69 -2.92
N VAL A 471 -22.91 -3.48 -4.19
CA VAL A 471 -21.94 -2.47 -4.59
C VAL A 471 -22.66 -1.30 -5.24
N TYR A 472 -22.40 -0.10 -4.75
CA TYR A 472 -23.06 1.13 -5.18
C TYR A 472 -22.01 2.06 -5.77
N VAL A 473 -22.07 2.27 -7.08
CA VAL A 473 -21.17 3.15 -7.83
C VAL A 473 -21.99 4.32 -8.36
N LYS A 474 -21.60 5.55 -8.03
CA LYS A 474 -22.36 6.73 -8.43
C LYS A 474 -21.43 7.89 -8.80
N ASP A 475 -21.90 8.74 -9.76
CA ASP A 475 -21.18 9.94 -10.18
C ASP A 475 -19.75 9.63 -10.62
N VAL A 476 -19.57 8.69 -11.58
CA VAL A 476 -18.26 8.25 -12.07
C VAL A 476 -18.09 8.63 -13.53
N VAL A 477 -16.96 9.26 -13.84
CA VAL A 477 -16.57 9.63 -15.20
C VAL A 477 -15.25 8.97 -15.55
N VAL A 478 -15.24 8.13 -16.58
CA VAL A 478 -14.02 7.55 -17.15
C VAL A 478 -13.92 7.95 -18.61
N THR A 479 -12.87 8.66 -18.96
CA THR A 479 -12.59 9.07 -20.36
C THR A 479 -11.40 8.30 -20.89
N ASP A 480 -11.32 8.16 -22.21
CA ASP A 480 -10.23 7.46 -22.91
C ASP A 480 -10.02 5.99 -22.43
N ALA A 481 -11.09 5.29 -22.08
CA ALA A 481 -11.01 3.88 -21.71
C ALA A 481 -10.92 2.98 -22.97
N LYS A 482 -10.07 1.95 -22.92
CA LYS A 482 -10.01 0.96 -24.02
C LYS A 482 -11.22 0.03 -23.98
N GLN A 483 -11.66 -0.36 -22.79
CA GLN A 483 -12.81 -1.20 -22.54
C GLN A 483 -13.77 -0.52 -21.54
N GLY A 484 -15.05 -0.83 -21.64
CA GLY A 484 -16.07 -0.31 -20.74
C GLY A 484 -16.15 -1.06 -19.40
N ILE A 485 -17.37 -1.37 -18.99
CA ILE A 485 -17.67 -2.07 -17.75
C ILE A 485 -17.89 -3.57 -18.06
N VAL A 486 -17.26 -4.44 -17.30
CA VAL A 486 -17.49 -5.90 -17.35
C VAL A 486 -17.94 -6.36 -15.98
N ILE A 487 -19.08 -7.06 -15.94
CA ILE A 487 -19.67 -7.57 -14.70
C ILE A 487 -19.92 -9.08 -14.86
N SER A 488 -19.29 -9.86 -13.98
CA SER A 488 -19.47 -11.30 -13.88
C SER A 488 -19.69 -11.73 -12.44
N GLN A 489 -20.69 -12.58 -12.20
CA GLN A 489 -21.04 -13.12 -10.87
C GLN A 489 -21.26 -12.00 -9.83
N ALA A 490 -22.31 -11.20 -10.03
CA ALA A 490 -22.63 -10.07 -9.18
C ALA A 490 -24.12 -10.03 -8.82
N GLU A 491 -24.45 -9.59 -7.61
CA GLU A 491 -25.81 -9.42 -7.12
C GLU A 491 -26.02 -8.04 -6.50
N ASN A 492 -27.16 -7.39 -6.82
CA ASN A 492 -27.52 -6.08 -6.28
C ASN A 492 -26.43 -5.01 -6.47
N VAL A 493 -25.88 -4.91 -7.68
CA VAL A 493 -24.95 -3.85 -8.05
C VAL A 493 -25.73 -2.68 -8.66
N SER A 494 -25.52 -1.47 -8.15
CA SER A 494 -26.12 -0.25 -8.67
C SER A 494 -25.05 0.67 -9.23
N ILE A 495 -25.20 1.08 -10.49
CA ILE A 495 -24.30 2.00 -11.20
C ILE A 495 -25.14 3.16 -11.69
N GLU A 496 -25.00 4.33 -11.07
CA GLU A 496 -25.84 5.50 -11.31
C GLU A 496 -25.01 6.72 -11.74
N ASN A 497 -25.52 7.50 -12.67
CA ASN A 497 -24.88 8.69 -13.20
C ASN A 497 -23.41 8.42 -13.61
N VAL A 498 -23.22 7.35 -14.39
CA VAL A 498 -21.90 6.91 -14.84
C VAL A 498 -21.73 7.22 -16.33
N LYS A 499 -20.66 7.94 -16.66
CA LYS A 499 -20.26 8.26 -18.04
C LYS A 499 -18.95 7.55 -18.36
N ILE A 500 -18.98 6.66 -19.34
CA ILE A 500 -17.80 5.94 -19.84
C ILE A 500 -17.58 6.29 -21.30
N GLU A 501 -16.45 6.88 -21.62
CA GLU A 501 -16.01 7.10 -22.98
C GLU A 501 -15.05 5.97 -23.37
N THR A 502 -15.52 5.04 -24.20
CA THR A 502 -14.75 3.88 -24.66
C THR A 502 -14.96 3.61 -26.13
N LYS A 503 -13.95 3.03 -26.78
CA LYS A 503 -14.06 2.48 -28.16
C LYS A 503 -14.59 1.04 -28.19
N GLY A 504 -14.58 0.36 -27.04
CA GLY A 504 -15.07 -1.01 -26.89
C GLY A 504 -16.56 -1.07 -26.53
N THR A 505 -17.03 -2.24 -26.11
CA THR A 505 -18.39 -2.44 -25.60
C THR A 505 -18.56 -1.66 -24.28
N PRO A 506 -19.53 -0.74 -24.18
CA PRO A 506 -19.70 0.07 -22.97
C PRO A 506 -20.03 -0.74 -21.73
N LEU A 507 -20.88 -1.77 -21.85
CA LEU A 507 -21.23 -2.66 -20.74
C LEU A 507 -21.37 -4.11 -21.22
N GLN A 508 -20.69 -5.03 -20.56
CA GLN A 508 -20.81 -6.46 -20.75
C GLN A 508 -21.23 -7.12 -19.43
N VAL A 509 -22.30 -7.93 -19.48
CA VAL A 509 -22.90 -8.54 -18.28
C VAL A 509 -22.98 -10.06 -18.44
N GLN A 510 -22.53 -10.78 -17.42
CA GLN A 510 -22.63 -12.24 -17.34
C GLN A 510 -23.01 -12.66 -15.92
N LYS A 511 -24.07 -13.47 -15.77
CA LYS A 511 -24.54 -13.97 -14.47
C LYS A 511 -24.64 -12.87 -13.38
N ALA A 512 -25.39 -11.81 -13.68
CA ALA A 512 -25.70 -10.73 -12.75
C ALA A 512 -27.18 -10.69 -12.44
N ILE A 513 -27.52 -10.54 -11.16
CA ILE A 513 -28.90 -10.46 -10.66
C ILE A 513 -29.06 -9.13 -9.92
N GLY A 514 -30.16 -8.42 -10.19
CA GLY A 514 -30.46 -7.13 -9.57
C GLY A 514 -29.47 -6.02 -9.96
N LEU A 515 -28.79 -6.14 -11.11
CA LEU A 515 -27.92 -5.09 -11.63
C LEU A 515 -28.78 -3.90 -12.10
N LYS A 516 -28.49 -2.72 -11.57
CA LYS A 516 -29.09 -1.47 -12.02
C LYS A 516 -28.02 -0.61 -12.68
N VAL A 517 -28.29 -0.12 -13.88
CA VAL A 517 -27.38 0.82 -14.56
C VAL A 517 -28.20 2.00 -15.09
N ASN A 518 -27.90 3.20 -14.61
CA ASN A 518 -28.60 4.44 -14.96
C ASN A 518 -30.14 4.29 -14.94
N GLY A 519 -30.67 3.68 -13.88
CA GLY A 519 -32.11 3.47 -13.66
C GLY A 519 -32.72 2.27 -14.37
N LYS A 520 -31.99 1.53 -15.21
CA LYS A 520 -32.46 0.30 -15.85
C LYS A 520 -32.00 -0.91 -15.07
N THR A 521 -32.90 -1.87 -14.84
CA THR A 521 -32.59 -3.14 -14.17
C THR A 521 -32.27 -4.23 -15.19
N TYR A 522 -31.20 -4.96 -14.94
CA TYR A 522 -30.76 -6.10 -15.74
C TYR A 522 -30.65 -7.34 -14.86
N ASN A 523 -31.28 -8.43 -15.31
CA ASN A 523 -31.13 -9.75 -14.71
C ASN A 523 -30.67 -10.69 -15.83
N HIS A 524 -29.43 -11.14 -15.76
CA HIS A 524 -28.84 -11.98 -16.78
C HIS A 524 -28.15 -13.18 -16.13
N SER A 525 -28.84 -14.32 -16.14
CA SER A 525 -28.36 -15.57 -15.53
C SER A 525 -27.53 -16.45 -16.48
N ALA A 526 -27.50 -16.11 -17.79
CA ALA A 526 -26.80 -16.91 -18.76
C ALA A 526 -25.28 -16.80 -18.67
N ALA A 527 -24.60 -17.88 -19.08
CA ALA A 527 -23.14 -17.92 -19.17
C ALA A 527 -22.59 -17.06 -20.32
N LYS A 528 -23.36 -16.94 -21.43
CA LYS A 528 -22.99 -16.07 -22.56
C LYS A 528 -23.18 -14.60 -22.15
N ALA A 529 -22.15 -13.80 -22.35
CA ALA A 529 -22.21 -12.39 -22.02
C ALA A 529 -23.26 -11.62 -22.85
N LEU A 530 -23.94 -10.68 -22.20
CA LEU A 530 -24.85 -9.72 -22.81
C LEU A 530 -24.13 -8.39 -22.98
N ASN A 531 -24.01 -7.92 -24.21
CA ASN A 531 -23.45 -6.61 -24.54
C ASN A 531 -24.56 -5.55 -24.55
N ILE A 532 -24.33 -4.45 -23.84
CA ILE A 532 -25.31 -3.38 -23.66
C ILE A 532 -24.66 -2.05 -24.04
N ASN A 533 -25.35 -1.28 -24.88
CA ASN A 533 -25.00 0.11 -25.15
C ASN A 533 -25.60 0.99 -24.04
N LEU A 534 -24.79 1.73 -23.36
CA LEU A 534 -25.18 2.67 -22.28
C LEU A 534 -25.70 3.98 -22.80
#